data_3414c100009ec3e32173755902c8f4aa
#
_entry.id   3414c100009ec3e32173755902c8f4aa
#
_cell.length_a   1.000
_cell.length_b   1.000
_cell.length_c   1.000
_cell.angle_alpha   90.00
_cell.angle_beta   90.00
_cell.angle_gamma   90.00
#
_symmetry.space_group_name_H-M   'P 1'
#
loop_
_entity.id
_entity.type
_entity.pdbx_description
1 polymer ?
#
loop_
_entity_poly.entity_id
_entity_poly.type
_entity_poly.pdbx_seq_one_letter_code
_entity_poly.pdbx_strand_id
1 'polypeptide(L)'
;MMTNNMLYNIGNNKTSLSKLEMQYATGQRIQKPSEDPIIAVRALKLRTSLSELNQYYEKNIPDAMAWMDVTESALKVVNSILTEVHTYCVQGSTDTLTANDRNSIIKNLTELKQQVYQEGDTNYAGRYVFTGYKTNTSLVFDEAQKDEKYQMTEKLGCDNIDIIKKTLNSCSVEQYDPDDPASTDLSAKPNLVDVYRIQLAYGSLDSPEDGGMIQIRFPETDEDGEVTYDEFPDGSIESMLSTDPNAYEVEDGEVRFLSDTGELLLGADIYDEWRHIENIEITYEKTNFAKNDLRPEHYFDCTVTDLTDEDKEPLVYTKANQEIAYEVNFNQRLTINTQGSDAIKHAIGRTIDEALNAVNDVIAVEEKIAEVKEMLKDTSITAEQESKLKEMLEVMNTELVLKTEVMQSTFGGALTKIEQQQDVVNVATADLGSRYVRLQLTESRLSDEQTDFEDLLSTNEDADMVDTIIKYRAMYSIYNASLSAAAKSMQTTLMDFL
;
A
#
# COMPACT_ATOMS: atom_id res chain seq x y z
N MET A 1 26.20 -9.00 84.06
CA MET A 1 25.63 -7.83 83.36
C MET A 1 26.64 -7.19 82.40
N MET A 2 27.85 -6.83 82.83
CA MET A 2 28.87 -6.14 82.02
C MET A 2 29.31 -6.96 80.77
N THR A 3 29.57 -8.26 80.97
CA THR A 3 30.01 -9.19 79.92
C THR A 3 28.93 -9.37 78.84
N ASN A 4 27.64 -9.44 79.19
CA ASN A 4 26.52 -9.58 78.19
C ASN A 4 26.37 -8.30 77.41
N ASN A 5 26.48 -7.12 78.00
CA ASN A 5 26.43 -5.85 77.25
C ASN A 5 27.62 -5.71 76.29
N MET A 6 28.79 -6.20 76.72
CA MET A 6 29.99 -6.18 75.87
C MET A 6 29.86 -7.11 74.63
N LEU A 7 29.37 -8.35 74.85
CA LEU A 7 29.09 -9.29 73.79
C LEU A 7 28.00 -8.76 72.81
N TYR A 8 26.97 -8.12 73.33
CA TYR A 8 25.94 -7.47 72.53
C TYR A 8 26.54 -6.33 71.68
N ASN A 9 27.40 -5.48 72.25
CA ASN A 9 28.07 -4.41 71.50
C ASN A 9 29.02 -4.95 70.40
N ILE A 10 29.76 -6.02 70.69
CA ILE A 10 30.62 -6.71 69.70
C ILE A 10 29.77 -7.30 68.59
N GLY A 11 28.62 -7.91 68.93
CA GLY A 11 27.64 -8.42 67.95
C GLY A 11 27.14 -7.32 67.03
N ASN A 12 26.77 -6.16 67.59
CA ASN A 12 26.32 -5.00 66.80
C ASN A 12 27.43 -4.46 65.87
N ASN A 13 28.67 -4.33 66.41
CA ASN A 13 29.82 -3.89 65.60
C ASN A 13 30.12 -4.86 64.47
N LYS A 14 30.04 -6.19 64.73
CA LYS A 14 30.20 -7.22 63.71
C LYS A 14 29.11 -7.10 62.58
N THR A 15 27.85 -6.92 62.99
CA THR A 15 26.74 -6.75 62.07
C THR A 15 26.91 -5.50 61.16
N SER A 16 27.31 -4.37 61.78
CA SER A 16 27.58 -3.13 61.05
C SER A 16 28.79 -3.25 60.14
N LEU A 17 29.86 -3.94 60.59
CA LEU A 17 31.00 -4.21 59.69
C LEU A 17 30.64 -5.09 58.54
N SER A 18 29.89 -6.16 58.73
CA SER A 18 29.42 -7.06 57.67
C SER A 18 28.51 -6.35 56.66
N LYS A 19 27.68 -5.41 57.15
CA LYS A 19 26.87 -4.57 56.24
C LYS A 19 27.73 -3.67 55.35
N LEU A 20 28.71 -2.99 55.91
CA LEU A 20 29.66 -2.13 55.19
C LEU A 20 30.53 -2.93 54.21
N GLU A 21 30.95 -4.14 54.62
CA GLU A 21 31.68 -5.08 53.76
C GLU A 21 30.85 -5.49 52.53
N MET A 22 29.55 -5.80 52.72
CA MET A 22 28.64 -6.11 51.62
C MET A 22 28.42 -4.89 50.73
N GLN A 23 28.20 -3.70 51.28
CA GLN A 23 28.07 -2.47 50.50
C GLN A 23 29.33 -2.18 49.67
N TYR A 24 30.52 -2.42 50.26
CA TYR A 24 31.80 -2.26 49.56
C TYR A 24 31.99 -3.30 48.47
N ALA A 25 31.58 -4.56 48.68
CA ALA A 25 31.76 -5.66 47.76
C ALA A 25 30.76 -5.58 46.56
N THR A 26 29.55 -5.10 46.82
CA THR A 26 28.46 -5.09 45.79
C THR A 26 28.26 -3.72 45.16
N GLY A 27 28.76 -2.64 45.78
CA GLY A 27 28.45 -1.28 45.36
C GLY A 27 27.03 -0.82 45.69
N GLN A 28 26.19 -1.68 46.27
CA GLN A 28 24.79 -1.37 46.53
C GLN A 28 24.56 -0.92 47.99
N ARG A 29 23.71 0.08 48.17
CA ARG A 29 23.34 0.67 49.45
C ARG A 29 22.54 -0.29 50.32
N ILE A 30 21.66 -1.09 49.72
CA ILE A 30 20.83 -2.11 50.37
C ILE A 30 20.96 -3.43 49.62
N GLN A 31 20.95 -4.54 50.40
CA GLN A 31 21.01 -5.90 49.84
C GLN A 31 19.66 -6.60 49.85
N LYS A 32 18.83 -6.24 50.79
CA LYS A 32 17.51 -6.84 51.01
C LYS A 32 16.47 -5.75 51.21
N PRO A 33 15.25 -5.93 50.66
CA PRO A 33 14.14 -4.97 50.85
C PRO A 33 13.80 -4.70 52.32
N SER A 34 14.11 -5.63 53.21
CA SER A 34 13.89 -5.48 54.66
C SER A 34 14.85 -4.50 55.34
N GLU A 35 15.97 -4.11 54.73
CA GLU A 35 16.94 -3.17 55.30
C GLU A 35 16.44 -1.73 55.22
N ASP A 36 15.88 -1.34 54.07
CA ASP A 36 15.21 -0.06 53.85
C ASP A 36 14.08 -0.23 52.83
N PRO A 37 12.82 -0.41 53.29
CA PRO A 37 11.68 -0.62 52.40
C PRO A 37 11.39 0.58 51.48
N ILE A 38 11.75 1.81 51.91
CA ILE A 38 11.47 3.02 51.12
C ILE A 38 12.40 3.06 49.90
N ILE A 39 13.69 2.82 50.09
CA ILE A 39 14.67 2.75 49.03
C ILE A 39 14.33 1.59 48.09
N ALA A 40 14.00 0.41 48.65
CA ALA A 40 13.66 -0.77 47.85
C ALA A 40 12.43 -0.56 46.97
N VAL A 41 11.35 0.04 47.48
CA VAL A 41 10.13 0.33 46.67
C VAL A 41 10.41 1.37 45.60
N ARG A 42 11.20 2.41 45.90
CA ARG A 42 11.59 3.41 44.92
C ARG A 42 12.45 2.80 43.82
N ALA A 43 13.44 1.99 44.16
CA ALA A 43 14.28 1.27 43.21
C ALA A 43 13.47 0.36 42.32
N LEU A 44 12.53 -0.42 42.88
CA LEU A 44 11.66 -1.28 42.07
C LEU A 44 10.83 -0.49 41.03
N LYS A 45 10.25 0.65 41.47
CA LYS A 45 9.50 1.52 40.54
C LYS A 45 10.40 2.07 39.46
N LEU A 46 11.59 2.59 39.80
CA LEU A 46 12.53 3.13 38.81
C LEU A 46 12.98 2.05 37.81
N ARG A 47 13.28 0.83 38.30
CA ARG A 47 13.63 -0.29 37.40
C ARG A 47 12.50 -0.69 36.49
N THR A 48 11.26 -0.68 36.98
CA THR A 48 10.09 -0.97 36.13
C THR A 48 9.94 0.10 35.04
N SER A 49 9.99 1.39 35.40
CA SER A 49 9.91 2.49 34.45
C SER A 49 11.07 2.47 33.43
N LEU A 50 12.29 2.17 33.87
CA LEU A 50 13.45 2.03 33.01
C LEU A 50 13.29 0.83 32.04
N SER A 51 12.75 -0.29 32.51
CA SER A 51 12.49 -1.47 31.68
C SER A 51 11.42 -1.18 30.61
N GLU A 52 10.35 -0.46 30.95
CA GLU A 52 9.32 -0.01 30.02
C GLU A 52 9.91 0.96 28.99
N LEU A 53 10.69 1.95 29.42
CA LEU A 53 11.37 2.91 28.57
C LEU A 53 12.32 2.21 27.60
N ASN A 54 13.12 1.25 28.06
CA ASN A 54 14.02 0.47 27.23
C ASN A 54 13.25 -0.36 26.19
N GLN A 55 12.05 -0.86 26.50
CA GLN A 55 11.21 -1.53 25.53
C GLN A 55 10.81 -0.59 24.39
N TYR A 56 10.45 0.66 24.70
CA TYR A 56 10.11 1.64 23.68
C TYR A 56 11.34 2.08 22.88
N TYR A 57 12.42 2.46 23.58
CA TYR A 57 13.60 3.04 22.97
C TYR A 57 14.44 2.04 22.17
N GLU A 58 14.72 0.86 22.72
CA GLU A 58 15.63 -0.11 22.10
C GLU A 58 14.96 -1.08 21.13
N LYS A 59 13.62 -1.24 21.21
CA LYS A 59 12.89 -2.23 20.39
C LYS A 59 11.80 -1.63 19.53
N ASN A 60 10.80 -0.96 20.15
CA ASN A 60 9.63 -0.52 19.41
C ASN A 60 9.95 0.58 18.38
N ILE A 61 10.74 1.57 18.79
CA ILE A 61 11.13 2.68 17.91
C ILE A 61 12.02 2.23 16.77
N PRO A 62 13.11 1.47 16.98
CA PRO A 62 13.93 0.98 15.86
C PRO A 62 13.17 0.09 14.87
N ASP A 63 12.27 -0.79 15.35
CA ASP A 63 11.44 -1.62 14.47
C ASP A 63 10.47 -0.76 13.65
N ALA A 64 9.84 0.24 14.29
CA ALA A 64 8.97 1.19 13.61
C ALA A 64 9.71 2.04 12.57
N MET A 65 10.90 2.53 12.88
CA MET A 65 11.75 3.29 11.95
C MET A 65 12.14 2.44 10.75
N ALA A 66 12.59 1.21 10.98
CA ALA A 66 12.99 0.31 9.90
C ALA A 66 11.80 -0.05 8.98
N TRP A 67 10.59 -0.22 9.53
CA TRP A 67 9.38 -0.37 8.73
C TRP A 67 9.12 0.84 7.83
N MET A 68 9.19 2.03 8.41
CA MET A 68 8.97 3.28 7.67
C MET A 68 10.05 3.54 6.61
N ASP A 69 11.32 3.24 6.89
CA ASP A 69 12.44 3.39 5.94
C ASP A 69 12.25 2.48 4.71
N VAL A 70 11.82 1.24 4.92
CA VAL A 70 11.53 0.30 3.83
C VAL A 70 10.34 0.79 3.01
N THR A 71 9.28 1.28 3.66
CA THR A 71 8.10 1.82 2.99
C THR A 71 8.44 3.08 2.18
N GLU A 72 9.23 4.00 2.75
CA GLU A 72 9.68 5.22 2.06
C GLU A 72 10.55 4.89 0.84
N SER A 73 11.43 3.90 0.96
CA SER A 73 12.27 3.45 -0.15
C SER A 73 11.41 2.94 -1.31
N ALA A 74 10.41 2.10 -1.05
CA ALA A 74 9.50 1.59 -2.07
C ALA A 74 8.71 2.73 -2.74
N LEU A 75 8.15 3.67 -1.96
CA LEU A 75 7.42 4.83 -2.50
C LEU A 75 8.30 5.72 -3.39
N LYS A 76 9.56 5.91 -3.03
CA LYS A 76 10.53 6.65 -3.88
C LYS A 76 10.81 5.94 -5.20
N VAL A 77 10.91 4.60 -5.18
CA VAL A 77 11.07 3.81 -6.42
C VAL A 77 9.81 3.93 -7.28
N VAL A 78 8.62 3.79 -6.71
CA VAL A 78 7.35 3.98 -7.43
C VAL A 78 7.30 5.37 -8.08
N ASN A 79 7.65 6.43 -7.36
CA ASN A 79 7.66 7.79 -7.91
C ASN A 79 8.68 7.95 -9.06
N SER A 80 9.84 7.29 -8.97
CA SER A 80 10.82 7.27 -10.06
C SER A 80 10.28 6.55 -11.31
N ILE A 81 9.60 5.41 -11.12
CA ILE A 81 8.96 4.68 -12.23
C ILE A 81 7.87 5.53 -12.88
N LEU A 82 7.01 6.21 -12.09
CA LEU A 82 6.00 7.11 -12.62
C LEU A 82 6.61 8.27 -13.43
N THR A 83 7.79 8.75 -13.05
CA THR A 83 8.54 9.76 -13.82
C THR A 83 9.00 9.21 -15.18
N GLU A 84 9.41 7.94 -15.24
CA GLU A 84 9.73 7.29 -16.50
C GLU A 84 8.49 7.08 -17.37
N VAL A 85 7.37 6.62 -16.78
CA VAL A 85 6.07 6.50 -17.48
C VAL A 85 5.66 7.85 -18.06
N HIS A 86 5.74 8.93 -17.27
CA HIS A 86 5.48 10.29 -17.75
C HIS A 86 6.36 10.64 -18.97
N THR A 87 7.64 10.29 -18.95
CA THR A 87 8.55 10.54 -20.08
C THR A 87 8.12 9.79 -21.33
N TYR A 88 7.68 8.53 -21.23
CA TYR A 88 7.14 7.78 -22.36
C TYR A 88 5.80 8.34 -22.83
N CYS A 89 4.95 8.85 -21.94
CA CYS A 89 3.74 9.54 -22.33
C CYS A 89 4.02 10.83 -23.11
N VAL A 90 5.03 11.62 -22.73
CA VAL A 90 5.48 12.78 -23.51
C VAL A 90 5.97 12.35 -24.89
N GLN A 91 6.74 11.27 -25.00
CA GLN A 91 7.18 10.74 -26.29
C GLN A 91 5.98 10.27 -27.13
N GLY A 92 5.04 9.53 -26.52
CA GLY A 92 3.84 9.01 -27.18
C GLY A 92 2.89 10.09 -27.70
N SER A 93 2.89 11.27 -27.09
CA SER A 93 2.07 12.41 -27.51
C SER A 93 2.64 13.15 -28.73
N THR A 94 3.84 12.80 -29.21
CA THR A 94 4.48 13.46 -30.36
C THR A 94 4.07 12.84 -31.69
N ASP A 95 4.06 13.65 -32.76
CA ASP A 95 3.59 13.27 -34.10
C ASP A 95 4.62 12.49 -34.95
N THR A 96 5.86 12.30 -34.44
CA THR A 96 6.98 11.79 -35.23
C THR A 96 7.34 10.34 -34.97
N LEU A 97 6.47 9.57 -34.31
CA LEU A 97 6.74 8.19 -33.92
C LEU A 97 6.71 7.23 -35.10
N THR A 98 7.78 6.45 -35.27
CA THR A 98 7.79 5.31 -36.17
C THR A 98 7.16 4.06 -35.54
N ALA A 99 6.80 3.06 -36.36
CA ALA A 99 6.29 1.79 -35.84
C ALA A 99 7.24 1.11 -34.83
N ASN A 100 8.57 1.23 -35.02
CA ASN A 100 9.56 0.69 -34.09
C ASN A 100 9.56 1.47 -32.77
N ASP A 101 9.38 2.79 -32.81
CA ASP A 101 9.32 3.62 -31.61
C ASP A 101 8.05 3.25 -30.79
N ARG A 102 6.91 3.07 -31.45
CA ARG A 102 5.66 2.63 -30.81
C ARG A 102 5.81 1.27 -30.13
N ASN A 103 6.39 0.29 -30.80
CA ASN A 103 6.66 -1.03 -30.22
C ASN A 103 7.61 -0.95 -29.00
N SER A 104 8.56 -0.03 -29.03
CA SER A 104 9.46 0.19 -27.89
C SER A 104 8.74 0.82 -26.71
N ILE A 105 7.85 1.78 -26.95
CA ILE A 105 7.01 2.41 -25.91
C ILE A 105 6.10 1.35 -25.26
N ILE A 106 5.41 0.50 -26.05
CA ILE A 106 4.59 -0.58 -25.52
C ILE A 106 5.39 -1.46 -24.56
N LYS A 107 6.55 -1.95 -25.01
CA LYS A 107 7.36 -2.86 -24.20
C LYS A 107 7.81 -2.20 -22.90
N ASN A 108 8.30 -0.96 -22.96
CA ASN A 108 8.79 -0.27 -21.79
C ASN A 108 7.66 0.07 -20.82
N LEU A 109 6.51 0.55 -21.28
CA LEU A 109 5.36 0.84 -20.42
C LEU A 109 4.81 -0.43 -19.75
N THR A 110 4.79 -1.55 -20.46
CA THR A 110 4.38 -2.84 -19.89
C THR A 110 5.31 -3.28 -18.76
N GLU A 111 6.62 -3.17 -18.96
CA GLU A 111 7.61 -3.50 -17.92
C GLU A 111 7.54 -2.55 -16.72
N LEU A 112 7.36 -1.25 -16.95
CA LEU A 112 7.22 -0.26 -15.88
C LEU A 112 5.95 -0.49 -15.05
N LYS A 113 4.82 -0.83 -15.70
CA LYS A 113 3.59 -1.21 -14.99
C LYS A 113 3.83 -2.39 -14.04
N GLN A 114 4.51 -3.43 -14.51
CA GLN A 114 4.85 -4.58 -13.67
C GLN A 114 5.76 -4.21 -12.52
N GLN A 115 6.74 -3.34 -12.73
CA GLN A 115 7.64 -2.88 -11.67
C GLN A 115 6.89 -2.11 -10.58
N VAL A 116 5.97 -1.20 -10.93
CA VAL A 116 5.15 -0.47 -9.92
C VAL A 116 4.43 -1.45 -9.00
N TYR A 117 3.81 -2.47 -9.56
CA TYR A 117 3.05 -3.44 -8.78
C TYR A 117 3.94 -4.37 -7.95
N GLN A 118 5.14 -4.72 -8.47
CA GLN A 118 6.13 -5.47 -7.70
C GLN A 118 6.68 -4.70 -6.50
N GLU A 119 6.83 -3.37 -6.60
CA GLU A 119 7.21 -2.53 -5.46
C GLU A 119 6.13 -2.55 -4.36
N GLY A 120 4.86 -2.80 -4.72
CA GLY A 120 3.78 -3.02 -3.77
C GLY A 120 3.96 -4.26 -2.89
N ASP A 121 4.75 -5.24 -3.34
CA ASP A 121 5.08 -6.46 -2.58
C ASP A 121 6.32 -6.31 -1.69
N THR A 122 6.79 -5.08 -1.50
CA THR A 122 7.91 -4.82 -0.59
C THR A 122 7.59 -5.35 0.80
N ASN A 123 8.54 -6.09 1.37
CA ASN A 123 8.37 -6.69 2.69
C ASN A 123 9.47 -6.28 3.67
N TYR A 124 9.11 -6.25 4.96
CA TYR A 124 10.00 -6.09 6.08
C TYR A 124 9.87 -7.27 7.04
N ALA A 125 10.95 -8.00 7.25
CA ALA A 125 11.01 -9.17 8.12
C ALA A 125 9.92 -10.23 7.80
N GLY A 126 9.61 -10.45 6.51
CA GLY A 126 8.60 -11.41 6.04
C GLY A 126 7.16 -10.89 6.13
N ARG A 127 6.95 -9.60 6.40
CA ARG A 127 5.63 -8.95 6.42
C ARG A 127 5.56 -7.92 5.31
N TYR A 128 4.51 -7.96 4.50
CA TYR A 128 4.26 -6.96 3.45
C TYR A 128 3.86 -5.62 4.06
N VAL A 129 4.48 -4.52 3.59
CA VAL A 129 4.33 -3.22 4.24
C VAL A 129 3.09 -2.44 3.82
N PHE A 130 2.51 -2.76 2.64
CA PHE A 130 1.37 -2.05 2.05
C PHE A 130 0.01 -2.73 2.27
N THR A 131 -0.02 -3.92 2.86
CA THR A 131 -1.22 -4.78 2.94
C THR A 131 -2.04 -4.61 4.24
N GLY A 132 -1.77 -3.56 5.02
CA GLY A 132 -2.47 -3.30 6.27
C GLY A 132 -2.30 -4.45 7.28
N TYR A 133 -3.40 -4.96 7.84
CA TYR A 133 -3.36 -6.06 8.82
C TYR A 133 -3.04 -7.42 8.20
N LYS A 134 -3.23 -7.57 6.88
CA LYS A 134 -2.97 -8.83 6.16
C LYS A 134 -1.50 -8.93 5.73
N THR A 135 -0.58 -8.72 6.65
CA THR A 135 0.87 -8.65 6.37
C THR A 135 1.47 -9.95 5.80
N ASN A 136 0.74 -11.05 5.84
CA ASN A 136 1.16 -12.34 5.29
C ASN A 136 0.71 -12.56 3.84
N THR A 137 -0.11 -11.67 3.28
CA THR A 137 -0.63 -11.76 1.93
C THR A 137 0.01 -10.67 1.08
N SER A 138 0.50 -11.03 -0.11
CA SER A 138 1.05 -10.09 -1.09
C SER A 138 -0.01 -9.08 -1.55
N LEU A 139 0.42 -7.91 -2.02
CA LEU A 139 -0.48 -6.90 -2.58
C LEU A 139 -1.00 -7.32 -3.96
N VAL A 140 -0.21 -8.12 -4.69
CA VAL A 140 -0.54 -8.62 -6.02
C VAL A 140 -0.68 -10.14 -6.02
N PHE A 141 -1.28 -10.69 -7.07
CA PHE A 141 -1.31 -12.13 -7.30
C PHE A 141 0.06 -12.63 -7.77
N ASP A 142 0.68 -13.54 -7.04
CA ASP A 142 1.97 -14.15 -7.39
C ASP A 142 1.88 -15.04 -8.64
N GLU A 143 0.71 -15.65 -8.86
CA GLU A 143 0.38 -16.48 -10.00
C GLU A 143 -1.00 -16.09 -10.54
N ALA A 144 -1.30 -16.47 -11.79
CA ALA A 144 -2.62 -16.24 -12.36
C ALA A 144 -3.68 -17.03 -11.58
N GLN A 145 -4.76 -16.35 -11.19
CA GLN A 145 -5.85 -16.92 -10.40
C GLN A 145 -7.11 -17.10 -11.24
N LYS A 146 -7.70 -18.30 -11.20
CA LYS A 146 -8.91 -18.68 -11.94
C LYS A 146 -9.89 -19.53 -11.12
N ASP A 147 -9.46 -19.95 -9.93
CA ASP A 147 -10.20 -20.90 -9.10
C ASP A 147 -11.13 -20.19 -8.10
N GLU A 148 -11.03 -18.87 -8.01
CA GLU A 148 -11.83 -18.02 -7.13
C GLU A 148 -12.50 -16.92 -7.92
N LYS A 149 -13.78 -16.68 -7.63
CA LYS A 149 -14.54 -15.56 -8.17
C LYS A 149 -14.65 -14.45 -7.13
N TYR A 150 -14.27 -13.24 -7.53
CA TYR A 150 -14.35 -12.03 -6.71
C TYR A 150 -15.51 -11.18 -7.18
N GLN A 151 -16.42 -10.89 -6.25
CA GLN A 151 -17.45 -9.88 -6.41
C GLN A 151 -17.00 -8.63 -5.67
N MET A 152 -16.82 -7.52 -6.36
CA MET A 152 -16.24 -6.27 -5.85
C MET A 152 -17.22 -5.13 -5.95
N THR A 153 -17.22 -4.23 -4.96
CA THR A 153 -18.00 -3.01 -4.98
C THR A 153 -17.07 -1.80 -4.99
N GLU A 154 -17.10 -1.03 -6.07
CA GLU A 154 -16.40 0.24 -6.18
C GLU A 154 -17.33 1.41 -5.83
N LYS A 155 -16.77 2.40 -5.13
CA LYS A 155 -17.44 3.66 -4.80
C LYS A 155 -16.81 4.76 -5.66
N LEU A 156 -17.57 5.25 -6.59
CA LEU A 156 -17.16 6.22 -7.59
C LEU A 156 -18.03 7.47 -7.48
N GLY A 157 -17.60 8.56 -8.07
CA GLY A 157 -18.36 9.80 -8.11
C GLY A 157 -18.33 10.43 -9.49
N CYS A 158 -19.00 11.56 -9.65
CA CYS A 158 -19.01 12.32 -10.90
C CYS A 158 -17.61 12.67 -11.41
N ASP A 159 -16.62 12.82 -10.51
CA ASP A 159 -15.21 13.09 -10.87
C ASP A 159 -14.55 11.90 -11.60
N ASN A 160 -15.14 10.72 -11.56
CA ASN A 160 -14.65 9.53 -12.23
C ASN A 160 -15.21 9.37 -13.65
N ILE A 161 -16.08 10.28 -14.11
CA ILE A 161 -16.62 10.27 -15.45
C ILE A 161 -15.64 11.00 -16.38
N ASP A 162 -15.02 10.24 -17.28
CA ASP A 162 -14.09 10.73 -18.29
C ASP A 162 -14.80 10.97 -19.63
N ILE A 163 -14.31 11.92 -20.41
CA ILE A 163 -14.69 12.10 -21.82
C ILE A 163 -13.51 11.66 -22.68
N ILE A 164 -13.71 10.62 -23.44
CA ILE A 164 -12.68 10.05 -24.32
C ILE A 164 -13.09 10.16 -25.78
N LYS A 165 -12.08 10.21 -26.66
CA LYS A 165 -12.30 10.15 -28.11
C LYS A 165 -12.12 8.72 -28.63
N LYS A 166 -13.03 8.28 -29.47
CA LYS A 166 -12.94 6.97 -30.13
C LYS A 166 -13.21 7.12 -31.62
N THR A 167 -12.64 6.21 -32.42
CA THR A 167 -12.88 6.15 -33.87
C THR A 167 -13.92 5.10 -34.16
N LEU A 168 -15.01 5.49 -34.81
CA LEU A 168 -16.06 4.59 -35.31
C LEU A 168 -15.86 4.27 -36.79
N ASN A 169 -16.58 3.27 -37.29
CA ASN A 169 -16.59 2.82 -38.69
C ASN A 169 -15.19 2.40 -39.18
N SER A 170 -14.49 1.59 -38.39
CA SER A 170 -13.20 1.02 -38.79
C SER A 170 -13.37 0.09 -40.01
N CYS A 171 -12.48 0.21 -40.97
CA CYS A 171 -12.45 -0.66 -42.14
C CYS A 171 -11.70 -1.97 -41.81
N SER A 172 -12.29 -3.13 -42.20
CA SER A 172 -11.63 -4.44 -42.07
C SER A 172 -11.26 -5.01 -43.42
N VAL A 173 -10.09 -5.66 -43.50
CA VAL A 173 -9.69 -6.40 -44.73
C VAL A 173 -10.63 -7.57 -45.02
N GLU A 174 -11.22 -8.15 -43.97
CA GLU A 174 -12.20 -9.25 -44.08
C GLU A 174 -13.49 -8.86 -44.80
N GLN A 175 -13.82 -7.56 -44.91
CA GLN A 175 -14.96 -7.05 -45.64
C GLN A 175 -14.73 -7.08 -47.16
N TYR A 176 -13.49 -7.29 -47.62
CA TYR A 176 -13.16 -7.35 -49.04
C TYR A 176 -13.40 -8.75 -49.59
N ASP A 177 -14.29 -8.85 -50.56
CA ASP A 177 -14.53 -10.08 -51.34
C ASP A 177 -13.78 -10.00 -52.67
N PRO A 178 -12.74 -10.82 -52.92
CA PRO A 178 -12.02 -10.84 -54.18
C PRO A 178 -12.89 -11.29 -55.37
N ASP A 179 -13.90 -12.14 -55.13
CA ASP A 179 -14.79 -12.67 -56.15
C ASP A 179 -15.91 -11.69 -56.54
N ASP A 180 -16.33 -10.82 -55.60
CA ASP A 180 -17.30 -9.76 -55.81
C ASP A 180 -16.85 -8.43 -55.14
N PRO A 181 -15.88 -7.71 -55.71
CA PRO A 181 -15.38 -6.46 -55.13
C PRO A 181 -16.46 -5.38 -54.94
N ALA A 182 -17.56 -5.45 -55.74
CA ALA A 182 -18.64 -4.49 -55.61
C ALA A 182 -19.50 -4.68 -54.37
N SER A 183 -19.47 -5.87 -53.75
CA SER A 183 -20.19 -6.17 -52.52
C SER A 183 -19.54 -5.53 -51.28
N THR A 184 -18.26 -5.11 -51.37
CA THR A 184 -17.55 -4.46 -50.25
C THR A 184 -18.14 -3.06 -50.03
N ASP A 185 -18.81 -2.88 -48.88
CA ASP A 185 -19.41 -1.59 -48.53
C ASP A 185 -18.38 -0.70 -47.78
N LEU A 186 -18.01 0.41 -48.39
CA LEU A 186 -17.14 1.45 -47.85
C LEU A 186 -17.85 2.79 -47.65
N SER A 187 -19.21 2.75 -47.59
CA SER A 187 -20.03 3.95 -47.46
C SER A 187 -19.88 4.63 -46.10
N ALA A 188 -19.70 3.83 -45.04
CA ALA A 188 -19.42 4.32 -43.68
C ALA A 188 -17.94 4.72 -43.58
N LYS A 189 -17.69 6.03 -43.44
CA LYS A 189 -16.33 6.54 -43.31
C LYS A 189 -15.92 6.64 -41.83
N PRO A 190 -14.65 6.35 -41.51
CA PRO A 190 -14.15 6.55 -40.16
C PRO A 190 -14.39 7.98 -39.66
N ASN A 191 -14.90 8.12 -38.44
CA ASN A 191 -15.16 9.39 -37.78
C ASN A 191 -14.81 9.33 -36.31
N LEU A 192 -14.53 10.50 -35.72
CA LEU A 192 -14.28 10.65 -34.27
C LEU A 192 -15.59 10.96 -33.55
N VAL A 193 -15.76 10.33 -32.40
CA VAL A 193 -16.85 10.61 -31.47
C VAL A 193 -16.28 10.82 -30.07
N ASP A 194 -16.94 11.69 -29.30
CA ASP A 194 -16.70 11.83 -27.87
C ASP A 194 -17.61 10.87 -27.12
N VAL A 195 -17.04 10.07 -26.22
CA VAL A 195 -17.75 9.05 -25.46
C VAL A 195 -17.57 9.33 -23.97
N TYR A 196 -18.67 9.34 -23.24
CA TYR A 196 -18.67 9.46 -21.79
C TYR A 196 -18.43 8.09 -21.16
N ARG A 197 -17.51 8.02 -20.22
CA ARG A 197 -17.05 6.75 -19.68
C ARG A 197 -16.76 6.82 -18.19
N ILE A 198 -17.10 5.74 -17.46
CA ILE A 198 -16.55 5.40 -16.16
C ILE A 198 -15.61 4.21 -16.36
N GLN A 199 -14.36 4.34 -15.90
CA GLN A 199 -13.38 3.28 -15.96
C GLN A 199 -13.28 2.55 -14.62
N LEU A 200 -13.61 1.25 -14.61
CA LEU A 200 -13.52 0.38 -13.44
C LEU A 200 -12.05 0.02 -13.14
N ALA A 201 -11.78 -0.40 -11.91
CA ALA A 201 -10.43 -0.73 -11.45
C ALA A 201 -9.80 -1.90 -12.23
N TYR A 202 -10.60 -2.83 -12.71
CA TYR A 202 -10.13 -3.99 -13.47
C TYR A 202 -10.71 -4.03 -14.87
N GLY A 203 -10.00 -4.64 -15.79
CA GLY A 203 -10.51 -5.13 -17.07
C GLY A 203 -10.64 -6.65 -17.06
N SER A 204 -11.08 -7.22 -18.18
CA SER A 204 -11.36 -8.65 -18.33
C SER A 204 -12.29 -9.15 -17.22
N LEU A 205 -13.44 -8.48 -17.10
CA LEU A 205 -14.49 -8.77 -16.13
C LEU A 205 -15.42 -9.86 -16.67
N ASP A 206 -16.12 -10.52 -15.76
CA ASP A 206 -17.10 -11.53 -16.14
C ASP A 206 -18.32 -10.84 -16.77
N SER A 207 -18.65 -11.22 -18.01
CA SER A 207 -19.80 -10.65 -18.73
C SER A 207 -21.12 -11.19 -18.14
N PRO A 208 -22.16 -10.36 -18.01
CA PRO A 208 -23.50 -10.82 -17.68
C PRO A 208 -24.03 -11.92 -18.62
N GLU A 209 -23.60 -11.93 -19.89
CA GLU A 209 -23.95 -12.98 -20.85
C GLU A 209 -23.35 -14.35 -20.49
N ASP A 210 -22.17 -14.35 -19.85
CA ASP A 210 -21.47 -15.54 -19.39
C ASP A 210 -21.77 -15.90 -17.91
N GLY A 211 -22.77 -15.25 -17.31
CA GLY A 211 -23.19 -15.49 -15.93
C GLY A 211 -22.46 -14.64 -14.89
N GLY A 212 -21.76 -13.60 -15.31
CA GLY A 212 -21.25 -12.55 -14.45
C GLY A 212 -22.36 -11.58 -14.02
N MET A 213 -22.03 -10.69 -13.08
CA MET A 213 -22.95 -9.67 -12.58
C MET A 213 -22.34 -8.27 -12.71
N ILE A 214 -23.19 -7.32 -13.11
CA ILE A 214 -22.92 -5.89 -12.94
C ILE A 214 -24.16 -5.23 -12.37
N GLN A 215 -24.01 -4.46 -11.31
CA GLN A 215 -25.08 -3.74 -10.63
C GLN A 215 -24.62 -2.33 -10.29
N ILE A 216 -25.46 -1.35 -10.55
CA ILE A 216 -25.21 0.05 -10.27
C ILE A 216 -26.25 0.52 -9.26
N ARG A 217 -25.79 1.12 -8.16
CA ARG A 217 -26.62 1.60 -7.06
C ARG A 217 -26.23 3.03 -6.70
N PHE A 218 -27.25 3.81 -6.33
CA PHE A 218 -27.08 5.18 -5.87
C PHE A 218 -27.48 5.24 -4.40
N PRO A 219 -26.53 5.42 -3.47
CA PRO A 219 -26.86 5.54 -2.06
C PRO A 219 -27.46 6.93 -1.79
N GLU A 220 -28.69 6.94 -1.27
CA GLU A 220 -29.35 8.12 -0.76
C GLU A 220 -29.42 8.06 0.77
N THR A 221 -29.07 9.14 1.44
CA THR A 221 -29.18 9.22 2.90
C THR A 221 -30.44 10.04 3.23
N ASP A 222 -31.36 9.45 3.95
CA ASP A 222 -32.59 10.12 4.40
C ASP A 222 -32.32 11.13 5.55
N GLU A 223 -33.38 11.89 5.96
CA GLU A 223 -33.28 12.87 7.03
C GLU A 223 -32.93 12.24 8.40
N ASP A 224 -33.17 10.95 8.58
CA ASP A 224 -32.87 10.20 9.80
C ASP A 224 -31.46 9.59 9.80
N GLY A 225 -30.72 9.72 8.68
CA GLY A 225 -29.37 9.19 8.49
C GLY A 225 -29.34 7.71 8.07
N GLU A 226 -30.46 7.13 7.66
CA GLU A 226 -30.53 5.79 7.09
C GLU A 226 -30.16 5.85 5.60
N VAL A 227 -29.27 4.95 5.16
CA VAL A 227 -28.83 4.86 3.75
C VAL A 227 -29.77 3.92 3.02
N THR A 228 -30.51 4.47 2.07
CA THR A 228 -31.30 3.73 1.09
C THR A 228 -30.57 3.67 -0.24
N TYR A 229 -30.84 2.66 -1.06
CA TYR A 229 -30.21 2.50 -2.36
C TYR A 229 -31.27 2.56 -3.45
N ASP A 230 -31.10 3.49 -4.38
CA ASP A 230 -31.81 3.43 -5.66
C ASP A 230 -30.96 2.62 -6.64
N GLU A 231 -31.58 1.63 -7.30
CA GLU A 231 -30.87 0.71 -8.18
C GLU A 231 -31.14 1.11 -9.64
N PHE A 232 -30.07 1.17 -10.45
CA PHE A 232 -30.25 1.30 -11.88
C PHE A 232 -30.94 0.04 -12.40
N PRO A 233 -31.99 0.17 -13.26
CA PRO A 233 -32.83 -0.96 -13.62
C PRO A 233 -32.05 -2.13 -14.24
N ASP A 234 -32.24 -3.32 -13.70
CA ASP A 234 -31.71 -4.56 -14.26
C ASP A 234 -32.16 -4.74 -15.71
N GLY A 235 -31.21 -5.09 -16.59
CA GLY A 235 -31.48 -5.26 -18.02
C GLY A 235 -31.44 -3.97 -18.85
N SER A 236 -31.16 -2.81 -18.23
CA SER A 236 -30.90 -1.55 -18.92
C SER A 236 -29.43 -1.36 -19.26
N ILE A 237 -28.56 -2.25 -18.79
CA ILE A 237 -27.12 -2.26 -19.08
C ILE A 237 -26.89 -3.27 -20.19
N GLU A 238 -26.53 -2.78 -21.38
CA GLU A 238 -26.13 -3.64 -22.48
C GLU A 238 -24.65 -4.04 -22.31
N SER A 239 -24.36 -5.34 -22.40
CA SER A 239 -22.99 -5.85 -22.32
C SER A 239 -22.48 -6.21 -23.70
N MET A 240 -21.24 -5.80 -24.02
CA MET A 240 -20.55 -6.22 -25.24
C MET A 240 -19.04 -6.13 -25.11
N LEU A 241 -18.32 -6.53 -26.15
CA LEU A 241 -16.86 -6.43 -26.19
C LEU A 241 -16.43 -5.12 -26.87
N SER A 242 -15.31 -4.56 -26.45
CA SER A 242 -14.75 -3.33 -27.06
C SER A 242 -14.36 -3.51 -28.52
N THR A 243 -14.22 -4.76 -28.97
CA THR A 243 -13.90 -5.12 -30.36
C THR A 243 -15.11 -5.08 -31.27
N ASP A 244 -16.32 -5.00 -30.73
CA ASP A 244 -17.54 -4.88 -31.52
C ASP A 244 -17.55 -3.55 -32.28
N PRO A 245 -17.95 -3.53 -33.56
CA PRO A 245 -17.98 -2.30 -34.35
C PRO A 245 -18.82 -1.19 -33.74
N ASN A 246 -19.90 -1.56 -33.02
CA ASN A 246 -20.86 -0.62 -32.45
C ASN A 246 -20.59 -0.38 -30.94
N ALA A 247 -19.51 -0.92 -30.39
CA ALA A 247 -19.24 -0.87 -28.95
C ALA A 247 -19.27 0.56 -28.37
N TYR A 248 -18.81 1.54 -29.11
CA TYR A 248 -18.73 2.95 -28.71
C TYR A 248 -19.84 3.84 -29.27
N GLU A 249 -20.83 3.25 -29.96
CA GLU A 249 -22.06 3.93 -30.42
C GLU A 249 -23.14 3.76 -29.36
N VAL A 250 -23.19 4.61 -28.33
CA VAL A 250 -24.14 4.52 -27.22
C VAL A 250 -25.29 5.46 -27.46
N GLU A 251 -26.54 4.98 -27.31
CA GLU A 251 -27.74 5.81 -27.41
C GLU A 251 -27.90 6.72 -26.20
N ASP A 252 -28.59 7.87 -26.32
CA ASP A 252 -28.65 8.91 -25.30
C ASP A 252 -29.09 8.41 -23.89
N GLY A 253 -30.04 7.48 -23.83
CA GLY A 253 -30.57 6.91 -22.58
C GLY A 253 -29.99 5.55 -22.17
N GLU A 254 -28.90 5.12 -22.79
CA GLU A 254 -28.30 3.80 -22.60
C GLU A 254 -27.07 3.83 -21.70
N VAL A 255 -26.86 2.74 -20.95
CA VAL A 255 -25.60 2.42 -20.29
C VAL A 255 -25.05 1.14 -20.88
N ARG A 256 -23.81 1.18 -21.36
CA ARG A 256 -23.14 0.04 -22.00
C ARG A 256 -21.94 -0.40 -21.20
N PHE A 257 -21.85 -1.69 -20.94
CA PHE A 257 -20.75 -2.29 -20.23
C PHE A 257 -19.82 -3.05 -21.17
N LEU A 258 -18.56 -2.64 -21.22
CA LEU A 258 -17.52 -3.34 -21.96
C LEU A 258 -16.74 -4.23 -21.00
N SER A 259 -17.04 -5.54 -21.01
CA SER A 259 -16.48 -6.48 -20.02
C SER A 259 -14.97 -6.71 -20.18
N ASP A 260 -14.45 -6.68 -21.40
CA ASP A 260 -13.03 -6.87 -21.72
C ASP A 260 -12.16 -5.71 -21.23
N THR A 261 -12.61 -4.48 -21.41
CA THR A 261 -11.88 -3.28 -20.98
C THR A 261 -12.27 -2.81 -19.59
N GLY A 262 -13.39 -3.26 -19.03
CA GLY A 262 -13.93 -2.78 -17.75
C GLY A 262 -14.33 -1.31 -17.83
N GLU A 263 -15.02 -0.93 -18.90
CA GLU A 263 -15.53 0.41 -19.13
C GLU A 263 -17.05 0.40 -19.08
N LEU A 264 -17.63 1.39 -18.42
CA LEU A 264 -19.05 1.72 -18.50
C LEU A 264 -19.20 2.96 -19.36
N LEU A 265 -19.85 2.82 -20.49
CA LEU A 265 -20.14 3.91 -21.42
C LEU A 265 -21.53 4.47 -21.13
N LEU A 266 -21.64 5.78 -21.12
CA LEU A 266 -22.86 6.50 -20.77
C LEU A 266 -23.39 7.25 -21.98
N GLY A 267 -24.69 7.11 -22.27
CA GLY A 267 -25.38 7.97 -23.21
C GLY A 267 -25.46 9.42 -22.68
N ALA A 268 -25.74 10.36 -23.58
CA ALA A 268 -25.69 11.78 -23.24
C ALA A 268 -26.69 12.18 -22.13
N ASP A 269 -27.90 11.62 -22.13
CA ASP A 269 -28.91 11.89 -21.10
C ASP A 269 -28.48 11.33 -19.74
N ILE A 270 -27.91 10.12 -19.72
CA ILE A 270 -27.39 9.48 -18.51
C ILE A 270 -26.20 10.28 -17.94
N TYR A 271 -25.29 10.74 -18.82
CA TYR A 271 -24.18 11.59 -18.41
C TYR A 271 -24.66 12.87 -17.75
N ASP A 272 -25.66 13.54 -18.32
CA ASP A 272 -26.23 14.78 -17.77
C ASP A 272 -26.88 14.56 -16.39
N GLU A 273 -27.41 13.40 -16.12
CA GLU A 273 -27.97 13.00 -14.85
C GLU A 273 -26.85 12.66 -13.82
N TRP A 274 -25.90 11.79 -14.20
CA TRP A 274 -24.88 11.27 -13.25
C TRP A 274 -23.76 12.23 -12.93
N ARG A 275 -23.50 13.24 -13.76
CA ARG A 275 -22.48 14.27 -13.48
C ARG A 275 -22.74 15.09 -12.21
N HIS A 276 -23.91 14.94 -11.59
CA HIS A 276 -24.30 15.60 -10.35
C HIS A 276 -24.36 14.66 -9.15
N ILE A 277 -24.10 13.36 -9.36
CA ILE A 277 -24.15 12.34 -8.30
C ILE A 277 -22.76 12.17 -7.70
N GLU A 278 -22.63 12.40 -6.40
CA GLU A 278 -21.34 12.30 -5.70
C GLU A 278 -20.93 10.84 -5.39
N ASN A 279 -21.92 9.96 -5.21
CA ASN A 279 -21.69 8.57 -4.83
C ASN A 279 -22.44 7.62 -5.77
N ILE A 280 -21.68 6.81 -6.50
CA ILE A 280 -22.16 5.74 -7.36
C ILE A 280 -21.47 4.47 -6.89
N GLU A 281 -22.23 3.47 -6.49
CA GLU A 281 -21.71 2.16 -6.14
C GLU A 281 -21.89 1.20 -7.31
N ILE A 282 -20.79 0.66 -7.82
CA ILE A 282 -20.78 -0.29 -8.92
C ILE A 282 -20.24 -1.62 -8.41
N THR A 283 -21.08 -2.66 -8.47
CA THR A 283 -20.71 -4.01 -8.08
C THR A 283 -20.57 -4.86 -9.33
N TYR A 284 -19.46 -5.56 -9.46
CA TYR A 284 -19.16 -6.43 -10.60
C TYR A 284 -18.33 -7.65 -10.19
N GLU A 285 -18.23 -8.61 -11.08
CA GLU A 285 -17.55 -9.87 -10.84
C GLU A 285 -16.34 -10.06 -11.76
N LYS A 286 -15.31 -10.72 -11.22
CA LYS A 286 -14.12 -11.11 -11.97
C LYS A 286 -13.57 -12.43 -11.44
N THR A 287 -13.35 -13.36 -12.36
CA THR A 287 -12.78 -14.69 -12.06
C THR A 287 -11.32 -14.81 -12.49
N ASN A 288 -10.95 -14.15 -13.58
CA ASN A 288 -9.64 -14.34 -14.21
C ASN A 288 -8.70 -13.19 -13.88
N PHE A 289 -7.80 -13.42 -12.91
CA PHE A 289 -6.73 -12.47 -12.57
C PHE A 289 -5.40 -12.92 -13.17
N ALA A 290 -4.70 -11.99 -13.78
CA ALA A 290 -3.37 -12.23 -14.28
C ALA A 290 -2.33 -12.19 -13.13
N LYS A 291 -1.18 -12.77 -13.36
CA LYS A 291 -0.03 -12.55 -12.48
C LYS A 291 0.29 -11.05 -12.40
N ASN A 292 0.60 -10.57 -11.21
CA ASN A 292 0.86 -9.17 -10.85
C ASN A 292 -0.38 -8.26 -10.91
N ASP A 293 -1.61 -8.77 -11.05
CA ASP A 293 -2.80 -7.96 -10.79
C ASP A 293 -2.90 -7.66 -9.29
N LEU A 294 -3.38 -6.45 -8.95
CA LEU A 294 -3.64 -6.07 -7.56
C LEU A 294 -4.77 -6.93 -6.98
N ARG A 295 -4.64 -7.31 -5.70
CA ARG A 295 -5.66 -8.12 -5.03
C ARG A 295 -6.82 -7.25 -4.54
N PRO A 296 -8.08 -7.59 -4.89
CA PRO A 296 -9.24 -6.78 -4.54
C PRO A 296 -9.44 -6.55 -3.04
N GLU A 297 -9.12 -7.55 -2.22
CA GLU A 297 -9.32 -7.51 -0.77
C GLU A 297 -8.51 -6.45 -0.02
N HIS A 298 -7.55 -5.82 -0.67
CA HIS A 298 -6.78 -4.69 -0.13
C HIS A 298 -7.38 -3.33 -0.51
N TYR A 299 -8.28 -3.30 -1.51
CA TYR A 299 -8.79 -2.06 -2.11
C TYR A 299 -10.28 -1.87 -1.96
N PHE A 300 -11.08 -2.94 -2.01
CA PHE A 300 -12.52 -2.90 -2.08
C PHE A 300 -13.20 -3.77 -1.03
N ASP A 301 -14.46 -3.46 -0.77
CA ASP A 301 -15.36 -4.44 -0.18
C ASP A 301 -15.58 -5.54 -1.20
N CYS A 302 -15.25 -6.78 -0.86
CA CYS A 302 -15.36 -7.87 -1.82
C CYS A 302 -15.79 -9.19 -1.15
N THR A 303 -16.49 -10.02 -1.93
CA THR A 303 -16.86 -11.38 -1.57
C THR A 303 -16.11 -12.33 -2.49
N VAL A 304 -15.42 -13.29 -1.91
CA VAL A 304 -14.62 -14.30 -2.64
C VAL A 304 -15.31 -15.64 -2.53
N THR A 305 -15.64 -16.23 -3.67
CA THR A 305 -16.28 -17.55 -3.78
C THR A 305 -15.30 -18.52 -4.42
N ASP A 306 -15.04 -19.64 -3.77
CA ASP A 306 -14.21 -20.72 -4.28
C ASP A 306 -15.00 -21.50 -5.34
N LEU A 307 -14.49 -21.57 -6.58
CA LEU A 307 -15.16 -22.30 -7.67
C LEU A 307 -14.82 -23.79 -7.70
N THR A 308 -13.84 -24.21 -6.92
CA THR A 308 -13.41 -25.63 -6.84
C THR A 308 -14.13 -26.40 -5.76
N ASP A 309 -14.72 -25.71 -4.78
CA ASP A 309 -15.42 -26.31 -3.63
C ASP A 309 -16.74 -25.54 -3.35
N GLU A 310 -17.85 -26.02 -3.91
CA GLU A 310 -19.17 -25.42 -3.75
C GLU A 310 -19.72 -25.48 -2.32
N ASP A 311 -19.16 -26.33 -1.47
CA ASP A 311 -19.57 -26.46 -0.05
C ASP A 311 -18.89 -25.41 0.85
N LYS A 312 -17.90 -24.69 0.34
CA LYS A 312 -17.17 -23.65 1.08
C LYS A 312 -17.97 -22.35 1.11
N GLU A 313 -18.20 -21.83 2.30
CA GLU A 313 -18.86 -20.52 2.45
C GLU A 313 -18.01 -19.40 1.84
N PRO A 314 -18.63 -18.43 1.11
CA PRO A 314 -17.93 -17.29 0.56
C PRO A 314 -17.23 -16.47 1.65
N LEU A 315 -16.03 -16.01 1.37
CA LEU A 315 -15.26 -15.13 2.26
C LEU A 315 -15.60 -13.67 1.96
N VAL A 316 -16.11 -12.97 2.97
CA VAL A 316 -16.44 -11.54 2.85
C VAL A 316 -15.31 -10.70 3.45
N TYR A 317 -14.77 -9.81 2.66
CA TYR A 317 -13.78 -8.82 3.05
C TYR A 317 -14.38 -7.43 3.01
N THR A 318 -14.27 -6.71 4.13
CA THR A 318 -14.70 -5.30 4.22
C THR A 318 -13.48 -4.42 4.25
N LYS A 319 -13.45 -3.43 3.38
CA LYS A 319 -12.41 -2.40 3.34
C LYS A 319 -12.57 -1.49 4.55
N ALA A 320 -11.66 -1.58 5.49
CA ALA A 320 -11.58 -0.69 6.63
C ALA A 320 -10.22 0.01 6.64
N ASN A 321 -10.14 1.13 7.34
CA ASN A 321 -8.84 1.75 7.62
C ASN A 321 -8.05 0.82 8.55
N GLN A 322 -6.92 0.31 8.07
CA GLN A 322 -6.09 -0.69 8.74
C GLN A 322 -4.79 -0.05 9.23
N GLU A 323 -4.89 0.66 10.36
CA GLU A 323 -3.74 1.35 10.94
C GLU A 323 -2.96 0.43 11.88
N ILE A 324 -1.70 0.14 11.52
CA ILE A 324 -0.74 -0.53 12.39
C ILE A 324 -0.07 0.54 13.24
N ALA A 325 -0.36 0.55 14.54
CA ALA A 325 0.19 1.53 15.47
C ALA A 325 1.13 0.87 16.48
N TYR A 326 2.33 1.41 16.61
CA TYR A 326 3.30 1.02 17.63
C TYR A 326 3.18 1.92 18.86
N GLU A 327 3.32 1.32 20.03
CA GLU A 327 3.50 2.08 21.26
C GLU A 327 4.95 2.58 21.33
N VAL A 328 5.10 3.89 21.21
CA VAL A 328 6.41 4.55 21.12
C VAL A 328 6.78 5.27 22.42
N ASN A 329 5.82 5.42 23.33
CA ASN A 329 5.99 5.91 24.68
C ASN A 329 4.75 5.57 25.51
N PHE A 330 4.79 5.81 26.81
CA PHE A 330 3.65 5.62 27.71
C PHE A 330 2.43 6.39 27.20
N ASN A 331 1.34 5.67 26.94
CA ASN A 331 0.09 6.20 26.32
C ASN A 331 0.26 6.93 24.98
N GLN A 332 1.35 6.73 24.27
CA GLN A 332 1.57 7.31 22.96
C GLN A 332 1.71 6.22 21.91
N ARG A 333 0.78 6.22 20.95
CA ARG A 333 0.82 5.36 19.77
C ARG A 333 1.10 6.18 18.54
N LEU A 334 1.79 5.59 17.59
CA LEU A 334 2.08 6.18 16.28
C LEU A 334 1.79 5.15 15.20
N THR A 335 0.98 5.53 14.22
CA THR A 335 0.71 4.73 13.02
C THR A 335 1.96 4.72 12.15
N ILE A 336 2.42 3.53 11.76
CA ILE A 336 3.66 3.35 11.02
C ILE A 336 3.46 2.91 9.58
N ASN A 337 2.30 2.33 9.26
CA ASN A 337 2.03 1.79 7.93
C ASN A 337 1.40 2.83 6.99
N THR A 338 1.60 2.61 5.70
CA THR A 338 0.87 3.22 4.59
C THR A 338 0.19 2.09 3.84
N GLN A 339 -1.11 2.21 3.54
CA GLN A 339 -1.84 1.19 2.80
C GLN A 339 -1.58 1.31 1.30
N GLY A 340 -1.58 0.20 0.58
CA GLY A 340 -1.43 0.18 -0.88
C GLY A 340 -2.53 1.00 -1.57
N SER A 341 -3.75 0.96 -1.06
CA SER A 341 -4.88 1.77 -1.56
C SER A 341 -4.64 3.28 -1.49
N ASP A 342 -3.73 3.75 -0.63
CA ASP A 342 -3.45 5.17 -0.47
C ASP A 342 -2.31 5.66 -1.35
N ALA A 343 -1.45 4.75 -1.84
CA ALA A 343 -0.25 5.10 -2.59
C ALA A 343 -0.17 4.43 -3.97
N ILE A 344 -0.54 3.15 -4.10
CA ILE A 344 -0.42 2.35 -5.33
C ILE A 344 -1.82 2.03 -5.84
N LYS A 345 -2.42 2.95 -6.60
CA LYS A 345 -3.80 2.82 -7.07
C LYS A 345 -3.89 2.07 -8.40
N HIS A 346 -5.04 1.43 -8.65
CA HIS A 346 -5.37 0.80 -9.93
C HIS A 346 -5.26 1.78 -11.10
N ALA A 347 -5.57 3.06 -10.87
CA ALA A 347 -5.49 4.12 -11.87
C ALA A 347 -4.11 4.21 -12.57
N ILE A 348 -3.01 3.83 -11.91
CA ILE A 348 -1.68 3.78 -12.52
C ILE A 348 -1.68 2.77 -13.67
N GLY A 349 -2.05 1.53 -13.41
CA GLY A 349 -2.06 0.47 -14.41
C GLY A 349 -3.11 0.73 -15.49
N ARG A 350 -4.29 1.22 -15.12
CA ARG A 350 -5.37 1.54 -16.06
C ARG A 350 -4.96 2.63 -17.04
N THR A 351 -4.29 3.69 -16.57
CA THR A 351 -3.76 4.76 -17.45
C THR A 351 -2.71 4.22 -18.41
N ILE A 352 -1.85 3.32 -17.96
CA ILE A 352 -0.86 2.68 -18.83
C ILE A 352 -1.55 1.76 -19.85
N ASP A 353 -2.53 0.95 -19.43
CA ASP A 353 -3.27 0.06 -20.33
C ASP A 353 -4.03 0.84 -21.41
N GLU A 354 -4.63 1.98 -21.05
CA GLU A 354 -5.30 2.87 -21.99
C GLU A 354 -4.33 3.41 -23.05
N ALA A 355 -3.13 3.85 -22.65
CA ALA A 355 -2.09 4.28 -23.56
C ALA A 355 -1.60 3.13 -24.47
N LEU A 356 -1.42 1.93 -23.89
CA LEU A 356 -1.03 0.73 -24.65
C LEU A 356 -2.08 0.34 -25.69
N ASN A 357 -3.36 0.37 -25.33
CA ASN A 357 -4.47 0.05 -26.25
C ASN A 357 -4.52 1.06 -27.40
N ALA A 358 -4.35 2.36 -27.13
CA ALA A 358 -4.33 3.38 -28.17
C ALA A 358 -3.17 3.19 -29.16
N VAL A 359 -1.99 2.75 -28.71
CA VAL A 359 -0.86 2.43 -29.59
C VAL A 359 -1.14 1.17 -30.39
N ASN A 360 -1.68 0.12 -29.77
CA ASN A 360 -2.04 -1.12 -30.46
C ASN A 360 -3.08 -0.89 -31.56
N ASP A 361 -4.05 0.00 -31.32
CA ASP A 361 -5.04 0.40 -32.31
C ASP A 361 -4.40 1.01 -33.56
N VAL A 362 -3.39 1.86 -33.41
CA VAL A 362 -2.64 2.45 -34.53
C VAL A 362 -1.86 1.37 -35.29
N ILE A 363 -1.16 0.48 -34.56
CA ILE A 363 -0.40 -0.61 -35.17
C ILE A 363 -1.31 -1.55 -35.96
N ALA A 364 -2.48 -1.90 -35.41
CA ALA A 364 -3.44 -2.76 -36.11
C ALA A 364 -3.90 -2.17 -37.45
N VAL A 365 -4.11 -0.85 -37.54
CA VAL A 365 -4.43 -0.20 -38.80
C VAL A 365 -3.24 -0.18 -39.78
N GLU A 366 -2.03 0.05 -39.29
CA GLU A 366 -0.81 -0.03 -40.10
C GLU A 366 -0.60 -1.42 -40.71
N GLU A 367 -0.89 -2.48 -39.94
CA GLU A 367 -0.84 -3.86 -40.43
C GLU A 367 -1.87 -4.13 -41.52
N LYS A 368 -3.14 -3.70 -41.34
CA LYS A 368 -4.18 -3.76 -42.36
C LYS A 368 -3.79 -3.03 -43.66
N ILE A 369 -3.22 -1.82 -43.53
CA ILE A 369 -2.72 -1.04 -44.66
C ILE A 369 -1.58 -1.78 -45.39
N ALA A 370 -0.69 -2.44 -44.64
CA ALA A 370 0.41 -3.21 -45.23
C ALA A 370 -0.15 -4.43 -46.02
N GLU A 371 -1.15 -5.11 -45.47
CA GLU A 371 -1.82 -6.23 -46.12
C GLU A 371 -2.50 -5.81 -47.43
N VAL A 372 -3.29 -4.72 -47.44
CA VAL A 372 -3.93 -4.19 -48.65
C VAL A 372 -2.87 -3.76 -49.67
N LYS A 373 -1.77 -3.17 -49.26
CA LYS A 373 -0.65 -2.82 -50.17
C LYS A 373 0.01 -4.05 -50.77
N GLU A 374 0.08 -5.17 -50.03
CA GLU A 374 0.60 -6.43 -50.58
C GLU A 374 -0.36 -7.03 -51.61
N MET A 375 -1.67 -7.00 -51.33
CA MET A 375 -2.70 -7.39 -52.32
C MET A 375 -2.61 -6.58 -53.60
N LEU A 376 -2.34 -5.26 -53.50
CA LEU A 376 -2.18 -4.38 -54.66
C LEU A 376 -0.92 -4.66 -55.51
N LYS A 377 0.07 -5.41 -54.98
CA LYS A 377 1.27 -5.83 -55.75
C LYS A 377 1.02 -7.06 -56.61
N ASP A 378 -0.07 -7.80 -56.37
CA ASP A 378 -0.41 -8.96 -57.17
C ASP A 378 -0.78 -8.51 -58.59
N THR A 379 -0.04 -8.99 -59.58
CA THR A 379 -0.22 -8.67 -60.99
C THR A 379 -1.42 -9.39 -61.61
N SER A 380 -2.05 -10.31 -60.86
CA SER A 380 -3.21 -11.08 -61.35
C SER A 380 -4.56 -10.41 -61.07
N ILE A 381 -4.60 -9.29 -60.34
CA ILE A 381 -5.82 -8.58 -59.97
C ILE A 381 -6.46 -7.88 -61.17
N THR A 382 -7.80 -7.84 -61.18
CA THR A 382 -8.58 -7.11 -62.18
C THR A 382 -8.55 -5.61 -61.91
N ALA A 383 -8.87 -4.79 -62.91
CA ALA A 383 -8.95 -3.33 -62.74
C ALA A 383 -10.03 -2.90 -61.74
N GLU A 384 -11.09 -3.70 -61.57
CA GLU A 384 -12.14 -3.47 -60.57
C GLU A 384 -11.67 -3.77 -59.15
N GLN A 385 -10.98 -4.90 -58.94
CA GLN A 385 -10.31 -5.25 -57.70
C GLN A 385 -9.28 -4.19 -57.28
N GLU A 386 -8.44 -3.76 -58.25
CA GLU A 386 -7.43 -2.71 -57.99
C GLU A 386 -8.09 -1.39 -57.58
N SER A 387 -9.18 -0.99 -58.24
CA SER A 387 -9.91 0.24 -57.90
C SER A 387 -10.49 0.16 -56.49
N LYS A 388 -11.08 -0.97 -56.10
CA LYS A 388 -11.69 -1.14 -54.78
C LYS A 388 -10.66 -1.20 -53.67
N LEU A 389 -9.56 -1.90 -53.89
CA LEU A 389 -8.44 -1.93 -52.94
C LEU A 389 -7.82 -0.55 -52.72
N LYS A 390 -7.75 0.30 -53.76
CA LYS A 390 -7.29 1.70 -53.63
C LYS A 390 -8.28 2.55 -52.85
N GLU A 391 -9.56 2.39 -53.04
CA GLU A 391 -10.60 3.07 -52.25
C GLU A 391 -10.50 2.65 -50.76
N MET A 392 -10.36 1.35 -50.51
CA MET A 392 -10.15 0.81 -49.17
C MET A 392 -8.89 1.36 -48.52
N LEU A 393 -7.79 1.44 -49.25
CA LEU A 393 -6.54 2.04 -48.77
C LEU A 393 -6.72 3.51 -48.40
N GLU A 394 -7.50 4.29 -49.12
CA GLU A 394 -7.82 5.70 -48.80
C GLU A 394 -8.63 5.79 -47.51
N VAL A 395 -9.63 4.93 -47.29
CA VAL A 395 -10.41 4.86 -46.07
C VAL A 395 -9.53 4.48 -44.88
N MET A 396 -8.68 3.45 -45.01
CA MET A 396 -7.77 3.03 -43.96
C MET A 396 -6.70 4.09 -43.63
N ASN A 397 -6.21 4.83 -44.62
CA ASN A 397 -5.30 5.95 -44.33
C ASN A 397 -6.01 7.07 -43.54
N THR A 398 -7.30 7.30 -43.82
CA THR A 398 -8.10 8.25 -43.00
C THR A 398 -8.28 7.73 -41.59
N GLU A 399 -8.59 6.44 -41.41
CA GLU A 399 -8.67 5.79 -40.10
C GLU A 399 -7.35 5.89 -39.34
N LEU A 400 -6.21 5.67 -40.00
CA LEU A 400 -4.88 5.80 -39.39
C LEU A 400 -4.63 7.20 -38.82
N VAL A 401 -5.01 8.25 -39.58
CA VAL A 401 -4.86 9.64 -39.10
C VAL A 401 -5.72 9.86 -37.85
N LEU A 402 -6.98 9.41 -37.85
CA LEU A 402 -7.89 9.59 -36.75
C LEU A 402 -7.43 8.80 -35.51
N LYS A 403 -7.01 7.55 -35.66
CA LYS A 403 -6.48 6.74 -34.55
C LYS A 403 -5.16 7.29 -34.02
N THR A 404 -4.33 7.89 -34.84
CA THR A 404 -3.12 8.61 -34.40
C THR A 404 -3.49 9.85 -33.56
N GLU A 405 -4.54 10.60 -33.97
CA GLU A 405 -5.05 11.72 -33.17
C GLU A 405 -5.60 11.25 -31.79
N VAL A 406 -6.36 10.14 -31.81
CA VAL A 406 -6.83 9.51 -30.55
C VAL A 406 -5.67 9.10 -29.67
N MET A 407 -4.67 8.42 -30.22
CA MET A 407 -3.46 8.01 -29.48
C MET A 407 -2.76 9.22 -28.84
N GLN A 408 -2.53 10.30 -29.58
CA GLN A 408 -1.91 11.52 -29.06
C GLN A 408 -2.76 12.16 -27.93
N SER A 409 -4.08 12.20 -28.11
CA SER A 409 -5.02 12.69 -27.09
C SER A 409 -4.98 11.83 -25.82
N THR A 410 -4.95 10.51 -25.98
CA THR A 410 -4.85 9.53 -24.86
C THR A 410 -3.55 9.72 -24.11
N PHE A 411 -2.42 9.84 -24.79
CA PHE A 411 -1.15 10.12 -24.13
C PHE A 411 -1.15 11.49 -23.42
N GLY A 412 -1.79 12.51 -24.04
CA GLY A 412 -1.97 13.81 -23.41
C GLY A 412 -2.81 13.74 -22.11
N GLY A 413 -3.88 12.98 -22.11
CA GLY A 413 -4.68 12.70 -20.91
C GLY A 413 -3.92 11.87 -19.87
N ALA A 414 -3.16 10.89 -20.32
CA ALA A 414 -2.32 10.04 -19.47
C ALA A 414 -1.28 10.86 -18.68
N LEU A 415 -0.70 11.91 -19.28
CA LEU A 415 0.24 12.82 -18.57
C LEU A 415 -0.41 13.38 -17.30
N THR A 416 -1.60 13.97 -17.44
CA THR A 416 -2.32 14.54 -16.29
C THR A 416 -2.67 13.48 -15.23
N LYS A 417 -3.13 12.29 -15.67
CA LYS A 417 -3.46 11.19 -14.76
C LYS A 417 -2.22 10.69 -14.02
N ILE A 418 -1.09 10.54 -14.69
CA ILE A 418 0.18 10.11 -14.06
C ILE A 418 0.71 11.18 -13.10
N GLU A 419 0.63 12.48 -13.44
CA GLU A 419 0.97 13.57 -12.50
C GLU A 419 0.11 13.50 -11.24
N GLN A 420 -1.20 13.27 -11.36
CA GLN A 420 -2.08 13.08 -10.21
C GLN A 420 -1.66 11.87 -9.36
N GLN A 421 -1.25 10.77 -9.98
CA GLN A 421 -0.75 9.61 -9.23
C GLN A 421 0.60 9.87 -8.56
N GLN A 422 1.49 10.64 -9.19
CA GLN A 422 2.72 11.12 -8.54
C GLN A 422 2.42 11.98 -7.31
N ASP A 423 1.43 12.87 -7.40
CA ASP A 423 1.00 13.68 -6.26
C ASP A 423 0.47 12.81 -5.11
N VAL A 424 -0.31 11.77 -5.40
CA VAL A 424 -0.79 10.80 -4.40
C VAL A 424 0.39 10.11 -3.70
N VAL A 425 1.38 9.61 -4.45
CA VAL A 425 2.58 8.98 -3.90
C VAL A 425 3.42 9.97 -3.08
N ASN A 426 3.55 11.22 -3.56
CA ASN A 426 4.28 12.27 -2.86
C ASN A 426 3.59 12.64 -1.53
N VAL A 427 2.26 12.74 -1.51
CA VAL A 427 1.48 12.99 -0.28
C VAL A 427 1.67 11.85 0.71
N ALA A 428 1.58 10.59 0.27
CA ALA A 428 1.83 9.42 1.11
C ALA A 428 3.26 9.41 1.67
N THR A 429 4.26 9.77 0.86
CA THR A 429 5.67 9.87 1.27
C THR A 429 5.87 11.01 2.28
N ALA A 430 5.25 12.16 2.07
CA ALA A 430 5.34 13.31 2.98
C ALA A 430 4.69 13.03 4.33
N ASP A 431 3.54 12.37 4.34
CA ASP A 431 2.86 11.95 5.56
C ASP A 431 3.70 10.94 6.36
N LEU A 432 4.27 9.93 5.68
CA LEU A 432 5.20 8.97 6.27
C LEU A 432 6.42 9.69 6.86
N GLY A 433 7.01 10.64 6.11
CA GLY A 433 8.14 11.45 6.57
C GLY A 433 7.81 12.29 7.82
N SER A 434 6.61 12.85 7.91
CA SER A 434 6.18 13.60 9.08
C SER A 434 6.06 12.72 10.32
N ARG A 435 5.55 11.49 10.16
CA ARG A 435 5.47 10.48 11.22
C ARG A 435 6.87 10.02 11.65
N TYR A 436 7.78 9.83 10.70
CA TYR A 436 9.17 9.47 10.95
C TYR A 436 9.91 10.51 11.79
N VAL A 437 9.80 11.80 11.43
CA VAL A 437 10.39 12.90 12.21
C VAL A 437 9.83 12.94 13.63
N ARG A 438 8.53 12.72 13.80
CA ARG A 438 7.90 12.63 15.12
C ARG A 438 8.47 11.47 15.93
N LEU A 439 8.73 10.34 15.29
CA LEU A 439 9.33 9.17 15.92
C LEU A 439 10.78 9.45 16.37
N GLN A 440 11.57 10.11 15.52
CA GLN A 440 12.94 10.52 15.81
C GLN A 440 13.02 11.50 17.00
N LEU A 441 12.10 12.47 17.09
CA LEU A 441 12.00 13.36 18.23
C LEU A 441 11.63 12.61 19.53
N THR A 442 10.77 11.59 19.42
CA THR A 442 10.41 10.73 20.56
C THR A 442 11.59 9.90 21.00
N GLU A 443 12.36 9.32 20.06
CA GLU A 443 13.60 8.58 20.32
C GLU A 443 14.61 9.43 21.09
N SER A 444 14.89 10.65 20.61
CA SER A 444 15.82 11.57 21.29
C SER A 444 15.39 11.86 22.73
N ARG A 445 14.09 12.12 22.95
CA ARG A 445 13.56 12.36 24.29
C ARG A 445 13.70 11.15 25.19
N LEU A 446 13.40 9.96 24.69
CA LEU A 446 13.52 8.72 25.48
C LEU A 446 14.98 8.39 25.84
N SER A 447 15.93 8.74 24.96
CA SER A 447 17.36 8.62 25.24
C SER A 447 17.78 9.51 26.41
N ASP A 448 17.28 10.74 26.46
CA ASP A 448 17.54 11.65 27.57
C ASP A 448 16.86 11.13 28.86
N GLU A 449 15.61 10.71 28.79
CA GLU A 449 14.85 10.12 29.90
C GLU A 449 15.51 8.84 30.43
N GLN A 450 16.09 7.99 29.57
CA GLN A 450 16.83 6.79 29.95
C GLN A 450 18.02 7.16 30.86
N THR A 451 18.82 8.13 30.43
CA THR A 451 19.95 8.62 31.19
C THR A 451 19.53 9.16 32.56
N ASP A 452 18.44 9.96 32.58
CA ASP A 452 17.90 10.50 33.82
C ASP A 452 17.42 9.39 34.80
N PHE A 453 16.72 8.36 34.26
CA PHE A 453 16.28 7.24 35.10
C PHE A 453 17.44 6.38 35.61
N GLU A 454 18.48 6.17 34.80
CA GLU A 454 19.70 5.47 35.23
C GLU A 454 20.42 6.24 36.35
N ASP A 455 20.56 7.54 36.23
CA ASP A 455 21.15 8.41 37.28
C ASP A 455 20.31 8.41 38.54
N LEU A 456 18.97 8.48 38.44
CA LEU A 456 18.08 8.39 39.60
C LEU A 456 18.15 7.02 40.27
N LEU A 457 18.25 5.95 39.50
CA LEU A 457 18.40 4.59 40.01
C LEU A 457 19.74 4.43 40.72
N SER A 458 20.84 4.88 40.12
CA SER A 458 22.17 4.87 40.70
C SER A 458 22.22 5.67 42.00
N THR A 459 21.68 6.90 42.00
CA THR A 459 21.60 7.73 43.21
C THR A 459 20.79 7.07 44.33
N ASN A 460 19.77 6.28 44.02
CA ASN A 460 18.92 5.60 45.01
C ASN A 460 19.53 4.30 45.52
N GLU A 461 20.18 3.50 44.66
CA GLU A 461 20.63 2.15 44.99
C GLU A 461 22.12 2.04 45.28
N ASP A 462 22.96 2.88 44.65
CA ASP A 462 24.40 2.75 44.79
C ASP A 462 24.92 3.35 46.10
N ALA A 463 25.89 2.67 46.67
CA ALA A 463 26.62 3.15 47.84
C ALA A 463 27.71 4.13 47.43
N ASP A 464 27.82 5.27 48.12
CA ASP A 464 29.01 6.11 47.98
C ASP A 464 30.23 5.31 48.43
N MET A 465 31.02 4.87 47.44
CA MET A 465 32.18 3.99 47.68
C MET A 465 33.25 4.66 48.54
N VAL A 466 33.43 5.99 48.41
CA VAL A 466 34.44 6.72 49.20
C VAL A 466 34.01 6.75 50.68
N ASP A 467 32.76 7.13 50.92
CA ASP A 467 32.20 7.14 52.29
C ASP A 467 32.13 5.73 52.88
N THR A 468 31.76 4.74 52.06
CA THR A 468 31.69 3.32 52.48
C THR A 468 33.07 2.78 52.89
N ILE A 469 34.13 3.05 52.11
CA ILE A 469 35.51 2.65 52.46
C ILE A 469 35.97 3.31 53.77
N ILE A 470 35.68 4.60 53.93
CA ILE A 470 36.06 5.33 55.16
C ILE A 470 35.32 4.70 56.34
N LYS A 471 34.03 4.50 56.28
CA LYS A 471 33.19 3.88 57.31
C LYS A 471 33.61 2.44 57.58
N TYR A 472 33.92 1.65 56.58
CA TYR A 472 34.39 0.27 56.71
C TYR A 472 35.70 0.21 57.48
N ARG A 473 36.71 1.02 57.13
CA ARG A 473 38.01 1.08 57.86
C ARG A 473 37.86 1.53 59.32
N ALA A 474 37.00 2.54 59.54
CA ALA A 474 36.71 3.01 60.85
C ALA A 474 36.04 1.91 61.73
N MET A 475 35.01 1.24 61.16
CA MET A 475 34.29 0.18 61.87
C MET A 475 35.17 -1.06 62.11
N TYR A 476 36.02 -1.41 61.11
CA TYR A 476 37.00 -2.49 61.26
C TYR A 476 37.96 -2.22 62.45
N SER A 477 38.46 -0.98 62.64
CA SER A 477 39.29 -0.55 63.74
C SER A 477 38.53 -0.61 65.08
N ILE A 478 37.26 -0.15 65.09
CA ILE A 478 36.39 -0.22 66.28
C ILE A 478 36.11 -1.68 66.68
N TYR A 479 35.85 -2.55 65.69
CA TYR A 479 35.61 -3.97 65.93
C TYR A 479 36.82 -4.65 66.53
N ASN A 480 38.04 -4.42 66.03
CA ASN A 480 39.27 -4.94 66.56
C ASN A 480 39.59 -4.40 68.00
N ALA A 481 39.33 -3.10 68.19
CA ALA A 481 39.45 -2.50 69.49
C ALA A 481 38.48 -3.12 70.57
N SER A 482 37.21 -3.36 70.09
CA SER A 482 36.18 -4.02 70.92
C SER A 482 36.56 -5.45 71.28
N LEU A 483 37.13 -6.23 70.38
CA LEU A 483 37.63 -7.57 70.63
C LEU A 483 38.80 -7.54 71.60
N SER A 484 39.75 -6.60 71.47
CA SER A 484 40.89 -6.43 72.33
C SER A 484 40.46 -6.02 73.75
N ALA A 485 39.48 -5.13 73.88
CA ALA A 485 38.90 -4.75 75.17
C ALA A 485 38.18 -5.92 75.86
N ALA A 486 37.46 -6.74 75.11
CA ALA A 486 36.79 -7.95 75.58
C ALA A 486 37.79 -8.96 76.13
N ALA A 487 38.84 -9.23 75.33
CA ALA A 487 39.91 -10.15 75.79
C ALA A 487 40.56 -9.70 77.09
N LYS A 488 40.83 -8.39 77.22
CA LYS A 488 41.39 -7.83 78.50
C LYS A 488 40.40 -7.93 79.66
N SER A 489 39.13 -7.66 79.46
CA SER A 489 38.10 -7.74 80.51
C SER A 489 37.84 -9.20 80.96
N MET A 490 37.96 -10.17 80.03
CA MET A 490 37.84 -11.58 80.37
C MET A 490 39.09 -12.11 81.16
N GLN A 491 40.26 -11.57 80.89
CA GLN A 491 41.49 -11.93 81.68
C GLN A 491 41.46 -11.44 83.11
N THR A 492 40.92 -10.25 83.34
CA THR A 492 40.79 -9.70 84.72
C THR A 492 39.76 -10.45 85.55
N THR A 493 38.68 -10.99 84.93
CA THR A 493 37.68 -11.80 85.68
C THR A 493 38.17 -13.20 86.00
N LEU A 494 39.12 -13.77 85.31
CA LEU A 494 39.75 -15.05 85.64
C LEU A 494 40.83 -14.95 86.71
N MET A 495 41.51 -13.77 86.83
CA MET A 495 42.51 -13.55 87.86
C MET A 495 41.94 -13.13 89.21
N ASP A 496 40.73 -12.58 89.28
CA ASP A 496 40.04 -12.22 90.54
C ASP A 496 39.32 -13.42 91.17
N PHE A 497 39.32 -14.62 90.54
CA PHE A 497 38.67 -15.82 91.02
C PHE A 497 39.68 -16.93 91.48
N LEU A 498 40.99 -16.65 91.40
CA LEU A 498 42.06 -17.47 91.92
C LEU A 498 42.65 -16.78 93.12
#